data_778ec6b02cdfa26386f64f0c3d4a663f
#
_entry.id   778ec6b02cdfa26386f64f0c3d4a663f
#
_cell.length_a   1.000
_cell.length_b   1.000
_cell.length_c   1.000
_cell.angle_alpha   90.00
_cell.angle_beta   90.00
_cell.angle_gamma   90.00
#
_symmetry.space_group_name_H-M   'P 1'
#
loop_
_entity.id
_entity.type
_entity.pdbx_description
1 polymer ?
#
loop_
_entity_poly.entity_id
_entity_poly.type
_entity_poly.pdbx_seq_one_letter_code
_entity_poly.pdbx_strand_id
1 'polypeptide(L)'
;MRWLLLKDLQILRRSPLQSALLVLYPVLIAVLVGFAISRGPEQPRVAFLNEVPPNSRIVVGGQKLPSANVQGRICKRVECVPVPSQAAAEAKVSSGEVLAAVILPADLISKINSLSTLTPGTPEVEVIVNQEDPVKAGLVNDRITALLAQANLAIARRIASEGGHYLKLIIQGGNLPVLGSSIHILGLLASARILEALEPALPRGPLRSSLGEVTAFANQAGENLDIAGPLLDRLAEPIKVNKINVGGSSPPLEIFAIAVAATFTLAFVTVLLVAGSLALEREENAFPRLVRGLVSEPALLAEKILLGVCAGLLVTLLMLAGLQIFVPLEWSRIGLWLAAILLGGAALAAAGAALGALAREVRAVSLLAFMVTLPIAFLSLVPSGTVGSGLYSVIKVVVALFPFKPALEALTGALDSAGPSLGGPLIHLTILLIAYSLIARLALRRFTAV
;
A
#
# COMPACT_ATOMS: atom_id res chain seq x y z
N MET A 1 50.98 2.67 12.71
CA MET A 1 49.52 2.75 12.97
C MET A 1 49.14 3.80 14.03
N ARG A 2 49.71 3.84 15.21
CA ARG A 2 49.38 4.86 16.26
C ARG A 2 49.44 6.31 15.76
N TRP A 3 50.46 6.67 14.99
CA TRP A 3 50.65 8.04 14.47
C TRP A 3 49.64 8.40 13.38
N LEU A 4 49.18 7.44 12.56
CA LEU A 4 48.15 7.65 11.57
C LEU A 4 46.79 7.89 12.24
N LEU A 5 46.46 7.12 13.26
CA LEU A 5 45.26 7.31 14.06
C LEU A 5 45.20 8.65 14.78
N LEU A 6 46.35 9.09 15.36
CA LEU A 6 46.48 10.39 16.01
C LEU A 6 46.34 11.54 15.02
N LYS A 7 46.92 11.40 13.82
CA LYS A 7 46.75 12.36 12.72
C LYS A 7 45.28 12.49 12.32
N ASP A 8 44.60 11.37 12.09
CA ASP A 8 43.20 11.37 11.66
C ASP A 8 42.29 11.93 12.75
N LEU A 9 42.57 11.64 14.01
CA LEU A 9 41.87 12.23 15.15
C LEU A 9 42.09 13.75 15.25
N GLN A 10 43.31 14.24 14.94
CA GLN A 10 43.60 15.67 14.87
C GLN A 10 42.89 16.37 13.71
N ILE A 11 42.78 15.71 12.55
CA ILE A 11 42.01 16.21 11.40
C ILE A 11 40.54 16.32 11.78
N LEU A 12 39.97 15.29 12.41
CA LEU A 12 38.59 15.27 12.88
C LEU A 12 38.33 16.41 13.88
N ARG A 13 39.25 16.64 14.82
CA ARG A 13 39.17 17.74 15.79
C ARG A 13 39.28 19.13 15.16
N ARG A 14 39.97 19.27 14.02
CA ARG A 14 40.10 20.53 13.26
C ARG A 14 38.90 20.82 12.34
N SER A 15 38.03 19.82 12.05
CA SER A 15 36.80 20.00 11.30
C SER A 15 35.58 19.73 12.20
N PRO A 16 35.17 20.72 13.02
CA PRO A 16 34.11 20.52 14.01
C PRO A 16 32.76 20.18 13.36
N LEU A 17 32.50 20.69 12.16
CA LEU A 17 31.28 20.37 11.39
C LEU A 17 31.23 18.89 10.97
N GLN A 18 32.38 18.35 10.52
CA GLN A 18 32.48 16.93 10.14
C GLN A 18 32.30 16.00 11.33
N SER A 19 32.90 16.35 12.46
CA SER A 19 32.78 15.59 13.72
C SER A 19 31.35 15.67 14.28
N ALA A 20 30.74 16.85 14.25
CA ALA A 20 29.35 17.04 14.67
C ALA A 20 28.39 16.22 13.79
N LEU A 21 28.58 16.22 12.47
CA LEU A 21 27.75 15.46 11.54
C LEU A 21 27.90 13.94 11.74
N LEU A 22 29.14 13.47 12.00
CA LEU A 22 29.41 12.04 12.23
C LEU A 22 28.67 11.49 13.47
N VAL A 23 28.52 12.32 14.52
CA VAL A 23 27.79 11.95 15.74
C VAL A 23 26.30 12.24 15.62
N LEU A 24 25.94 13.38 15.07
CA LEU A 24 24.54 13.83 14.97
C LEU A 24 23.71 12.91 14.07
N TYR A 25 24.31 12.38 12.99
CA TYR A 25 23.60 11.55 12.02
C TYR A 25 23.09 10.21 12.62
N PRO A 26 23.92 9.37 13.25
CA PRO A 26 23.43 8.16 13.92
C PRO A 26 22.42 8.47 15.03
N VAL A 27 22.63 9.56 15.78
CA VAL A 27 21.69 9.99 16.83
C VAL A 27 20.36 10.41 16.23
N LEU A 28 20.36 11.19 15.14
CA LEU A 28 19.15 11.62 14.46
C LEU A 28 18.37 10.43 13.88
N ILE A 29 19.07 9.48 13.25
CA ILE A 29 18.43 8.23 12.77
C ILE A 29 17.90 7.43 13.95
N ALA A 30 18.68 7.24 15.00
CA ALA A 30 18.23 6.48 16.17
C ALA A 30 17.01 7.12 16.83
N VAL A 31 16.97 8.45 16.92
CA VAL A 31 15.81 9.19 17.43
C VAL A 31 14.60 9.05 16.49
N LEU A 32 14.78 9.21 15.18
CA LEU A 32 13.69 9.06 14.20
C LEU A 32 13.12 7.63 14.20
N VAL A 33 13.98 6.64 14.16
CA VAL A 33 13.60 5.22 14.19
C VAL A 33 13.02 4.86 15.55
N GLY A 34 13.65 5.28 16.65
CA GLY A 34 13.15 5.06 18.01
C GLY A 34 11.78 5.71 18.23
N PHE A 35 11.58 6.93 17.71
CA PHE A 35 10.31 7.64 17.80
C PHE A 35 9.23 6.98 16.94
N ALA A 36 9.57 6.50 15.72
CA ALA A 36 8.66 5.75 14.87
C ALA A 36 8.24 4.42 15.51
N ILE A 37 9.17 3.72 16.17
CA ILE A 37 8.91 2.44 16.85
C ILE A 37 8.17 2.65 18.18
N SER A 38 8.55 3.66 18.98
CA SER A 38 8.01 3.87 20.32
C SER A 38 6.53 4.27 20.33
N ARG A 39 6.05 4.88 19.25
CA ARG A 39 4.63 5.22 19.12
C ARG A 39 3.78 4.04 18.65
N GLY A 40 4.36 2.91 18.31
CA GLY A 40 3.69 1.73 17.78
C GLY A 40 2.89 2.03 16.50
N PRO A 41 2.44 1.06 15.75
CA PRO A 41 1.44 1.32 14.72
C PRO A 41 0.17 1.79 15.45
N GLU A 42 -0.16 3.06 15.36
CA GLU A 42 -1.52 3.53 15.67
C GLU A 42 -2.47 2.62 14.88
N GLN A 43 -3.55 2.18 15.53
CA GLN A 43 -4.53 1.33 14.85
C GLN A 43 -4.97 2.08 13.58
N PRO A 44 -4.96 1.45 12.41
CA PRO A 44 -5.31 2.15 11.18
C PRO A 44 -6.71 2.72 11.31
N ARG A 45 -6.86 4.01 11.01
CA ARG A 45 -8.15 4.71 11.04
C ARG A 45 -8.94 4.32 9.81
N VAL A 46 -10.13 3.78 10.02
CA VAL A 46 -11.02 3.30 8.96
C VAL A 46 -12.39 3.95 9.16
N ALA A 47 -12.91 4.60 8.14
CA ALA A 47 -14.30 5.06 8.15
C ALA A 47 -15.23 3.84 8.16
N PHE A 48 -16.25 3.87 9.00
CA PHE A 48 -17.16 2.75 9.16
C PHE A 48 -18.61 3.22 8.99
N LEU A 49 -19.25 2.69 7.95
CA LEU A 49 -20.68 2.90 7.68
C LEU A 49 -21.42 1.58 7.91
N ASN A 50 -22.36 1.60 8.82
CA ASN A 50 -23.20 0.45 9.10
C ASN A 50 -24.65 0.74 8.73
N GLU A 51 -25.08 0.23 7.59
CA GLU A 51 -26.46 0.33 7.12
C GLU A 51 -27.35 -0.83 7.58
N VAL A 52 -26.76 -1.81 8.29
CA VAL A 52 -27.50 -2.97 8.80
C VAL A 52 -28.51 -2.52 9.85
N PRO A 53 -29.79 -2.88 9.73
CA PRO A 53 -30.79 -2.52 10.70
C PRO A 53 -30.43 -3.02 12.12
N PRO A 54 -30.60 -2.21 13.17
CA PRO A 54 -30.11 -2.52 14.54
C PRO A 54 -30.74 -3.78 15.14
N ASN A 55 -31.93 -4.19 14.66
CA ASN A 55 -32.63 -5.37 15.13
C ASN A 55 -32.30 -6.63 14.33
N SER A 56 -31.41 -6.57 13.36
CA SER A 56 -31.03 -7.71 12.54
C SER A 56 -30.26 -8.74 13.37
N ARG A 57 -30.60 -10.01 13.20
CA ARG A 57 -29.94 -11.12 13.87
C ARG A 57 -29.32 -12.04 12.85
N ILE A 58 -28.06 -12.37 13.05
CA ILE A 58 -27.37 -13.38 12.25
C ILE A 58 -27.82 -14.75 12.78
N VAL A 59 -28.49 -15.53 11.93
CA VAL A 59 -28.91 -16.89 12.27
C VAL A 59 -28.07 -17.85 11.44
N VAL A 60 -26.99 -18.34 12.01
CA VAL A 60 -26.16 -19.37 11.38
C VAL A 60 -26.09 -20.56 12.31
N GLY A 61 -26.51 -21.71 11.81
CA GLY A 61 -26.54 -22.96 12.60
C GLY A 61 -27.45 -22.90 13.80
N GLY A 62 -28.67 -22.35 13.68
CA GLY A 62 -29.66 -22.29 14.74
C GLY A 62 -29.36 -21.33 15.91
N GLN A 63 -28.16 -20.72 15.95
CA GLN A 63 -27.80 -19.74 16.96
C GLN A 63 -28.02 -18.30 16.45
N LYS A 64 -28.68 -17.51 17.30
CA LYS A 64 -28.96 -16.09 17.07
C LYS A 64 -27.81 -15.24 17.63
N LEU A 65 -27.01 -14.62 16.75
CA LEU A 65 -25.96 -13.69 17.13
C LEU A 65 -26.43 -12.24 16.87
N PRO A 66 -26.32 -11.33 17.85
CA PRO A 66 -26.67 -9.92 17.62
C PRO A 66 -25.67 -9.28 16.63
N SER A 67 -26.19 -8.48 15.69
CA SER A 67 -25.42 -7.76 14.68
C SER A 67 -24.41 -6.78 15.28
N ALA A 68 -24.67 -6.24 16.46
CA ALA A 68 -23.79 -5.36 17.22
C ALA A 68 -22.40 -5.98 17.52
N ASN A 69 -22.30 -7.31 17.59
CA ASN A 69 -21.02 -8.00 17.80
C ASN A 69 -20.08 -7.94 16.57
N VAL A 70 -20.61 -7.72 15.37
CA VAL A 70 -19.79 -7.62 14.15
C VAL A 70 -18.99 -6.32 14.17
N GLN A 71 -19.65 -5.20 14.43
CA GLN A 71 -19.01 -3.89 14.55
C GLN A 71 -17.92 -3.90 15.65
N GLY A 72 -18.25 -4.40 16.84
CA GLY A 72 -17.31 -4.46 17.96
C GLY A 72 -16.07 -5.32 17.69
N ARG A 73 -16.17 -6.34 16.83
CA ARG A 73 -15.01 -7.18 16.43
C ARG A 73 -14.10 -6.48 15.42
N ILE A 74 -14.67 -5.78 14.46
CA ILE A 74 -13.93 -5.00 13.46
C ILE A 74 -13.20 -3.84 14.15
N CYS A 75 -13.90 -3.08 14.97
CA CYS A 75 -13.38 -1.90 15.66
C CYS A 75 -12.42 -2.20 16.84
N LYS A 76 -12.21 -3.46 17.20
CA LYS A 76 -11.13 -3.83 18.15
C LYS A 76 -9.73 -3.81 17.55
N ARG A 77 -9.63 -3.91 16.21
CA ARG A 77 -8.35 -4.00 15.50
C ARG A 77 -8.03 -2.79 14.64
N VAL A 78 -9.01 -1.91 14.46
CA VAL A 78 -8.90 -0.66 13.69
C VAL A 78 -9.63 0.43 14.46
N GLU A 79 -9.15 1.66 14.36
CA GLU A 79 -9.86 2.83 14.90
C GLU A 79 -11.01 3.16 13.95
N CYS A 80 -12.23 2.81 14.34
CA CYS A 80 -13.41 3.08 13.53
C CYS A 80 -13.86 4.53 13.69
N VAL A 81 -13.92 5.25 12.58
CA VAL A 81 -14.50 6.59 12.49
C VAL A 81 -15.91 6.45 11.90
N PRO A 82 -16.98 6.63 12.69
CA PRO A 82 -18.34 6.50 12.14
C PRO A 82 -18.61 7.62 11.15
N VAL A 83 -19.24 7.24 10.02
CA VAL A 83 -19.64 8.17 8.96
C VAL A 83 -21.13 8.02 8.66
N PRO A 84 -21.83 9.12 8.31
CA PRO A 84 -23.28 9.11 8.11
C PRO A 84 -23.71 8.62 6.72
N SER A 85 -22.82 8.61 5.72
CA SER A 85 -23.14 8.24 4.34
C SER A 85 -21.90 7.76 3.58
N GLN A 86 -22.12 7.07 2.47
CA GLN A 86 -21.06 6.65 1.55
C GLN A 86 -20.28 7.84 1.00
N ALA A 87 -20.93 8.93 0.61
CA ALA A 87 -20.27 10.14 0.11
C ALA A 87 -19.33 10.75 1.17
N ALA A 88 -19.73 10.75 2.45
CA ALA A 88 -18.87 11.19 3.55
C ALA A 88 -17.68 10.24 3.78
N ALA A 89 -17.88 8.94 3.58
CA ALA A 89 -16.81 7.95 3.62
C ALA A 89 -15.80 8.17 2.50
N GLU A 90 -16.26 8.37 1.26
CA GLU A 90 -15.43 8.67 0.09
C GLU A 90 -14.63 9.96 0.27
N ALA A 91 -15.26 11.02 0.78
CA ALA A 91 -14.58 12.29 1.05
C ALA A 91 -13.46 12.15 2.10
N LYS A 92 -13.66 11.36 3.16
CA LYS A 92 -12.63 11.12 4.19
C LYS A 92 -11.49 10.23 3.69
N VAL A 93 -11.77 9.29 2.81
CA VAL A 93 -10.76 8.44 2.18
C VAL A 93 -9.94 9.25 1.17
N SER A 94 -10.59 10.06 0.32
CA SER A 94 -9.90 10.92 -0.67
C SER A 94 -9.06 12.01 -0.01
N SER A 95 -9.52 12.61 1.10
CA SER A 95 -8.73 13.59 1.87
C SER A 95 -7.54 12.96 2.62
N GLY A 96 -7.48 11.64 2.73
CA GLY A 96 -6.45 10.92 3.50
C GLY A 96 -6.62 10.99 5.03
N GLU A 97 -7.79 11.45 5.52
CA GLU A 97 -8.12 11.47 6.96
C GLU A 97 -8.22 10.04 7.51
N VAL A 98 -8.70 9.11 6.67
CA VAL A 98 -8.76 7.67 6.95
C VAL A 98 -8.09 6.88 5.83
N LEU A 99 -7.61 5.69 6.15
CA LEU A 99 -6.93 4.81 5.18
C LEU A 99 -7.89 4.14 4.21
N ALA A 100 -9.08 3.81 4.70
CA ALA A 100 -10.13 3.14 3.94
C ALA A 100 -11.49 3.41 4.57
N ALA A 101 -12.55 3.04 3.85
CA ALA A 101 -13.87 2.94 4.44
C ALA A 101 -14.43 1.53 4.24
N VAL A 102 -15.11 1.04 5.26
CA VAL A 102 -15.84 -0.24 5.24
C VAL A 102 -17.31 0.06 5.38
N ILE A 103 -18.09 -0.38 4.40
CA ILE A 103 -19.54 -0.23 4.37
C ILE A 103 -20.18 -1.60 4.51
N LEU A 104 -21.02 -1.75 5.51
CA LEU A 104 -21.85 -2.93 5.68
C LEU A 104 -23.24 -2.64 5.10
N PRO A 105 -23.60 -3.22 3.94
CA PRO A 105 -24.90 -2.97 3.31
C PRO A 105 -26.07 -3.46 4.16
N ALA A 106 -27.24 -2.86 4.00
CA ALA A 106 -28.43 -3.20 4.75
C ALA A 106 -28.88 -4.66 4.57
N ASP A 107 -28.62 -5.24 3.42
CA ASP A 107 -28.98 -6.61 3.04
C ASP A 107 -27.94 -7.68 3.42
N LEU A 108 -26.78 -7.28 3.97
CA LEU A 108 -25.69 -8.19 4.33
C LEU A 108 -26.16 -9.35 5.23
N ILE A 109 -26.93 -9.04 6.29
CA ILE A 109 -27.40 -10.05 7.23
C ILE A 109 -28.42 -11.01 6.60
N SER A 110 -29.32 -10.50 5.74
CA SER A 110 -30.27 -11.34 5.03
C SER A 110 -29.56 -12.29 4.07
N LYS A 111 -28.54 -11.82 3.37
CA LYS A 111 -27.70 -12.64 2.48
C LYS A 111 -26.87 -13.67 3.26
N ILE A 112 -26.31 -13.30 4.43
CA ILE A 112 -25.62 -14.27 5.31
C ILE A 112 -26.58 -15.35 5.78
N ASN A 113 -27.80 -14.99 6.19
CA ASN A 113 -28.81 -15.96 6.64
C ASN A 113 -29.28 -16.88 5.51
N SER A 114 -29.27 -16.39 4.25
CA SER A 114 -29.65 -17.19 3.09
C SER A 114 -28.58 -18.20 2.65
N LEU A 115 -27.34 -18.11 3.17
CA LEU A 115 -26.28 -19.08 2.84
C LEU A 115 -26.65 -20.53 3.23
N SER A 116 -27.53 -20.69 4.21
CA SER A 116 -28.06 -22.02 4.64
C SER A 116 -29.33 -22.43 3.90
N THR A 117 -29.80 -21.66 2.92
CA THR A 117 -31.01 -21.95 2.13
C THR A 117 -30.68 -22.56 0.77
N LEU A 118 -31.68 -23.10 0.07
CA LEU A 118 -31.51 -23.67 -1.27
C LEU A 118 -31.14 -22.65 -2.35
N THR A 119 -31.41 -21.36 -2.10
CA THR A 119 -31.06 -20.24 -2.98
C THR A 119 -30.16 -19.26 -2.21
N PRO A 120 -28.85 -19.59 -2.05
CA PRO A 120 -27.96 -18.75 -1.28
C PRO A 120 -27.70 -17.41 -2.01
N GLY A 121 -27.88 -16.30 -1.29
CA GLY A 121 -27.39 -15.00 -1.73
C GLY A 121 -25.87 -14.89 -1.62
N THR A 122 -25.29 -13.93 -2.30
CA THR A 122 -23.86 -13.58 -2.14
C THR A 122 -23.74 -12.40 -1.18
N PRO A 123 -23.34 -12.59 0.08
CA PRO A 123 -23.05 -11.48 0.98
C PRO A 123 -21.83 -10.73 0.47
N GLU A 124 -21.96 -9.41 0.36
CA GLU A 124 -20.86 -8.54 -0.10
C GLU A 124 -20.62 -7.45 0.94
N VAL A 125 -19.36 -7.13 1.19
CA VAL A 125 -18.93 -6.00 2.00
C VAL A 125 -18.21 -5.03 1.07
N GLU A 126 -18.63 -3.77 1.09
CA GLU A 126 -17.99 -2.75 0.27
C GLU A 126 -16.80 -2.14 1.02
N VAL A 127 -15.69 -2.02 0.32
CA VAL A 127 -14.45 -1.43 0.84
C VAL A 127 -13.98 -0.34 -0.12
N ILE A 128 -14.00 0.90 0.37
CA ILE A 128 -13.50 2.05 -0.36
C ILE A 128 -12.03 2.27 0.03
N VAL A 129 -11.16 2.31 -0.97
CA VAL A 129 -9.71 2.50 -0.79
C VAL A 129 -9.26 3.64 -1.67
N ASN A 130 -8.42 4.54 -1.13
CA ASN A 130 -7.74 5.54 -1.94
C ASN A 130 -6.55 4.91 -2.64
N GLN A 131 -6.58 4.88 -3.96
CA GLN A 131 -5.52 4.32 -4.79
C GLN A 131 -4.41 5.32 -5.16
N GLU A 132 -4.52 6.59 -4.79
CA GLU A 132 -3.45 7.56 -5.03
C GLU A 132 -2.14 7.21 -4.29
N ASP A 133 -2.23 6.41 -3.23
CA ASP A 133 -1.07 5.97 -2.46
C ASP A 133 -1.00 4.43 -2.48
N PRO A 134 -0.15 3.83 -3.35
CA PRO A 134 -0.08 2.38 -3.51
C PRO A 134 0.38 1.65 -2.23
N VAL A 135 1.13 2.31 -1.37
CA VAL A 135 1.57 1.72 -0.08
C VAL A 135 0.39 1.59 0.87
N LYS A 136 -0.49 2.60 0.93
CA LYS A 136 -1.73 2.52 1.72
C LYS A 136 -2.68 1.49 1.17
N ALA A 137 -2.91 1.53 -0.14
CA ALA A 137 -3.79 0.56 -0.81
C ALA A 137 -3.34 -0.88 -0.52
N GLY A 138 -2.04 -1.15 -0.55
CA GLY A 138 -1.44 -2.44 -0.19
C GLY A 138 -1.70 -2.82 1.27
N LEU A 139 -1.35 -1.94 2.22
CA LEU A 139 -1.54 -2.17 3.66
C LEU A 139 -3.01 -2.44 4.04
N VAL A 140 -3.93 -1.66 3.47
CA VAL A 140 -5.37 -1.82 3.69
C VAL A 140 -5.85 -3.13 3.10
N ASN A 141 -5.45 -3.42 1.85
CA ASN A 141 -5.82 -4.64 1.17
C ASN A 141 -5.41 -5.88 1.97
N ASP A 142 -4.18 -5.94 2.46
CA ASP A 142 -3.66 -7.07 3.22
C ASP A 142 -4.40 -7.23 4.56
N ARG A 143 -4.65 -6.13 5.26
CA ARG A 143 -5.39 -6.16 6.55
C ARG A 143 -6.84 -6.56 6.37
N ILE A 144 -7.53 -6.01 5.38
CA ILE A 144 -8.94 -6.33 5.13
C ILE A 144 -9.06 -7.76 4.61
N THR A 145 -8.20 -8.18 3.69
CA THR A 145 -8.17 -9.56 3.20
C THR A 145 -7.93 -10.56 4.34
N ALA A 146 -7.00 -10.27 5.24
CA ALA A 146 -6.75 -11.12 6.42
C ALA A 146 -7.94 -11.19 7.39
N LEU A 147 -8.62 -10.05 7.64
CA LEU A 147 -9.82 -10.01 8.50
C LEU A 147 -10.98 -10.78 7.89
N LEU A 148 -11.19 -10.62 6.59
CA LEU A 148 -12.25 -11.31 5.84
C LEU A 148 -11.98 -12.81 5.70
N ALA A 149 -10.73 -13.20 5.47
CA ALA A 149 -10.34 -14.61 5.47
C ALA A 149 -10.65 -15.28 6.82
N GLN A 150 -10.40 -14.59 7.94
CA GLN A 150 -10.77 -15.09 9.26
C GLN A 150 -12.29 -15.17 9.45
N ALA A 151 -13.04 -14.17 8.99
CA ALA A 151 -14.49 -14.18 9.05
C ALA A 151 -15.08 -15.28 8.15
N ASN A 152 -14.59 -15.42 6.94
CA ASN A 152 -14.98 -16.44 5.99
C ASN A 152 -14.70 -17.85 6.56
N LEU A 153 -13.52 -18.07 7.13
CA LEU A 153 -13.16 -19.35 7.76
C LEU A 153 -14.10 -19.68 8.93
N ALA A 154 -14.47 -18.70 9.75
CA ALA A 154 -15.39 -18.92 10.87
C ALA A 154 -16.80 -19.28 10.41
N ILE A 155 -17.28 -18.61 9.35
CA ILE A 155 -18.60 -18.90 8.74
C ILE A 155 -18.56 -20.25 8.03
N ALA A 156 -17.52 -20.50 7.21
CA ALA A 156 -17.36 -21.76 6.48
C ALA A 156 -17.33 -22.97 7.42
N ARG A 157 -16.58 -22.91 8.53
CA ARG A 157 -16.56 -23.97 9.53
C ARG A 157 -17.94 -24.24 10.12
N ARG A 158 -18.72 -23.21 10.36
CA ARG A 158 -20.08 -23.36 10.90
C ARG A 158 -21.04 -23.96 9.87
N ILE A 159 -21.02 -23.45 8.64
CA ILE A 159 -21.85 -24.01 7.57
C ILE A 159 -21.46 -25.47 7.29
N ALA A 160 -20.15 -25.78 7.28
CA ALA A 160 -19.67 -27.15 7.10
C ALA A 160 -20.10 -28.08 8.22
N SER A 161 -20.09 -27.63 9.48
CA SER A 161 -20.56 -28.44 10.62
C SER A 161 -22.06 -28.74 10.54
N GLU A 162 -22.86 -27.76 10.15
CA GLU A 162 -24.33 -27.93 9.97
C GLU A 162 -24.64 -28.76 8.70
N GLY A 163 -23.99 -28.42 7.59
CA GLY A 163 -24.12 -29.18 6.33
C GLY A 163 -23.73 -30.64 6.51
N GLY A 164 -22.64 -30.90 7.23
CA GLY A 164 -22.21 -32.26 7.57
C GLY A 164 -23.22 -33.03 8.42
N HIS A 165 -23.95 -32.34 9.31
CA HIS A 165 -25.04 -32.95 10.09
C HIS A 165 -26.21 -33.36 9.20
N TYR A 166 -26.67 -32.48 8.30
CA TYR A 166 -27.75 -32.82 7.36
C TYR A 166 -27.33 -33.90 6.35
N LEU A 167 -26.10 -33.85 5.86
CA LEU A 167 -25.56 -34.88 4.99
C LEU A 167 -25.53 -36.26 5.67
N LYS A 168 -25.11 -36.29 6.95
CA LYS A 168 -25.09 -37.49 7.74
C LYS A 168 -26.52 -38.04 7.94
N LEU A 169 -27.51 -37.19 8.18
CA LEU A 169 -28.90 -37.57 8.24
C LEU A 169 -29.44 -38.15 6.92
N ILE A 170 -29.08 -37.59 5.79
CA ILE A 170 -29.49 -38.08 4.46
C ILE A 170 -28.83 -39.41 4.15
N ILE A 171 -27.54 -39.58 4.47
CA ILE A 171 -26.79 -40.81 4.15
C ILE A 171 -27.12 -41.94 5.16
N GLN A 172 -27.06 -41.65 6.45
CA GLN A 172 -27.18 -42.66 7.52
C GLN A 172 -28.59 -42.78 8.08
N GLY A 173 -29.43 -41.77 7.86
CA GLY A 173 -30.74 -41.66 8.49
C GLY A 173 -30.67 -41.08 9.91
N GLY A 174 -31.81 -40.76 10.46
CA GLY A 174 -31.94 -40.18 11.79
C GLY A 174 -33.22 -39.38 11.98
N ASN A 175 -33.32 -38.68 13.09
CA ASN A 175 -34.48 -37.86 13.41
C ASN A 175 -34.25 -36.40 12.96
N LEU A 176 -35.12 -35.92 12.10
CA LEU A 176 -35.13 -34.54 11.66
C LEU A 176 -36.16 -33.76 12.46
N PRO A 177 -35.77 -32.72 13.24
CA PRO A 177 -36.74 -31.88 13.94
C PRO A 177 -37.40 -30.93 12.95
N VAL A 178 -38.66 -31.14 12.64
CA VAL A 178 -39.47 -30.28 11.75
C VAL A 178 -40.65 -29.74 12.53
N LEU A 179 -40.74 -28.44 12.74
CA LEU A 179 -41.89 -27.72 13.33
C LEU A 179 -42.40 -28.33 14.69
N GLY A 180 -41.47 -28.76 15.56
CA GLY A 180 -41.82 -29.28 16.89
C GLY A 180 -42.14 -30.79 16.95
N SER A 181 -42.11 -31.50 15.82
CA SER A 181 -42.17 -32.96 15.73
C SER A 181 -40.85 -33.52 15.15
N SER A 182 -40.48 -34.73 15.58
CA SER A 182 -39.30 -35.41 15.00
C SER A 182 -39.80 -36.40 13.92
N ILE A 183 -39.39 -36.22 12.70
CA ILE A 183 -39.63 -37.14 11.58
C ILE A 183 -38.40 -38.06 11.50
N HIS A 184 -38.61 -39.36 11.55
CA HIS A 184 -37.54 -40.32 11.31
C HIS A 184 -37.32 -40.49 9.80
N ILE A 185 -36.13 -40.14 9.31
CA ILE A 185 -35.72 -40.31 7.93
C ILE A 185 -34.90 -41.56 7.80
N LEU A 186 -35.31 -42.44 6.88
CA LEU A 186 -34.49 -43.58 6.47
C LEU A 186 -33.38 -43.09 5.56
N GLY A 187 -32.09 -43.21 5.99
CA GLY A 187 -30.97 -42.77 5.17
C GLY A 187 -30.77 -43.63 3.92
N LEU A 188 -30.10 -43.05 2.93
CA LEU A 188 -29.81 -43.69 1.64
C LEU A 188 -29.19 -45.10 1.80
N LEU A 189 -28.18 -45.21 2.71
CA LEU A 189 -27.55 -46.52 2.97
C LEU A 189 -28.47 -47.53 3.65
N ALA A 190 -29.36 -47.09 4.54
CA ALA A 190 -30.34 -47.97 5.13
C ALA A 190 -31.40 -48.39 4.13
N SER A 191 -31.83 -47.46 3.26
CA SER A 191 -32.78 -47.76 2.19
C SER A 191 -32.17 -48.73 1.16
N ALA A 192 -30.91 -48.55 0.77
CA ALA A 192 -30.18 -49.48 -0.10
C ALA A 192 -30.14 -50.90 0.45
N ARG A 193 -29.79 -51.06 1.76
CA ARG A 193 -29.77 -52.39 2.40
C ARG A 193 -31.13 -53.05 2.44
N ILE A 194 -32.21 -52.31 2.65
CA ILE A 194 -33.58 -52.88 2.63
C ILE A 194 -33.95 -53.33 1.23
N LEU A 195 -33.59 -52.53 0.22
CA LEU A 195 -33.84 -52.83 -1.19
C LEU A 195 -33.03 -54.06 -1.61
N GLU A 196 -31.76 -54.17 -1.26
CA GLU A 196 -30.90 -55.35 -1.47
C GLU A 196 -31.46 -56.62 -0.82
N ALA A 197 -32.02 -56.50 0.39
CA ALA A 197 -32.64 -57.62 1.08
C ALA A 197 -33.97 -58.08 0.44
N LEU A 198 -34.66 -57.19 -0.25
CA LEU A 198 -35.91 -57.50 -0.97
C LEU A 198 -35.70 -57.99 -2.41
N GLU A 199 -34.57 -57.70 -3.03
CA GLU A 199 -34.27 -58.10 -4.41
C GLU A 199 -34.37 -59.61 -4.68
N PRO A 200 -33.82 -60.53 -3.82
CA PRO A 200 -33.93 -61.94 -4.07
C PRO A 200 -35.37 -62.53 -3.90
N ALA A 201 -36.25 -61.84 -3.21
CA ALA A 201 -37.63 -62.25 -3.00
C ALA A 201 -38.55 -61.92 -4.20
N LEU A 202 -38.10 -61.12 -5.16
CA LEU A 202 -38.86 -60.69 -6.35
C LEU A 202 -38.68 -61.66 -7.52
N PRO A 203 -39.76 -62.00 -8.29
CA PRO A 203 -39.63 -62.74 -9.52
C PRO A 203 -38.79 -62.01 -10.54
N ARG A 204 -38.05 -62.76 -11.41
CA ARG A 204 -37.26 -62.21 -12.48
C ARG A 204 -38.16 -61.45 -13.46
N GLY A 205 -38.02 -60.11 -13.54
CA GLY A 205 -38.86 -59.25 -14.39
C GLY A 205 -38.40 -57.77 -14.30
N PRO A 206 -39.07 -56.86 -15.00
CA PRO A 206 -38.66 -55.46 -15.07
C PRO A 206 -38.68 -54.74 -13.71
N LEU A 207 -39.48 -55.27 -12.76
CA LEU A 207 -39.50 -54.70 -11.40
C LEU A 207 -38.22 -54.97 -10.64
N ARG A 208 -37.59 -56.12 -10.82
CA ARG A 208 -36.31 -56.49 -10.21
C ARG A 208 -35.15 -55.69 -10.78
N SER A 209 -35.13 -55.45 -12.11
CA SER A 209 -34.10 -54.61 -12.73
C SER A 209 -34.19 -53.14 -12.27
N SER A 210 -35.41 -52.58 -12.19
CA SER A 210 -35.60 -51.21 -11.69
C SER A 210 -35.22 -51.09 -10.20
N LEU A 211 -35.47 -52.12 -9.38
CA LEU A 211 -35.05 -52.13 -8.00
C LEU A 211 -33.51 -52.15 -7.87
N GLY A 212 -32.81 -52.94 -8.70
CA GLY A 212 -31.36 -52.99 -8.76
C GLY A 212 -30.76 -51.64 -9.20
N GLU A 213 -31.37 -50.96 -10.16
CA GLU A 213 -30.93 -49.62 -10.57
C GLU A 213 -31.10 -48.56 -9.44
N VAL A 214 -32.21 -48.61 -8.71
CA VAL A 214 -32.43 -47.73 -7.56
C VAL A 214 -31.44 -48.01 -6.41
N THR A 215 -31.17 -49.28 -6.17
CA THR A 215 -30.17 -49.72 -5.17
C THR A 215 -28.76 -49.29 -5.56
N ALA A 216 -28.37 -49.49 -6.84
CA ALA A 216 -27.10 -49.02 -7.36
C ALA A 216 -26.96 -47.49 -7.27
N PHE A 217 -28.02 -46.75 -7.61
CA PHE A 217 -28.07 -45.30 -7.45
C PHE A 217 -27.89 -44.87 -5.97
N ALA A 218 -28.58 -45.54 -5.03
CA ALA A 218 -28.53 -45.20 -3.62
C ALA A 218 -27.12 -45.47 -3.03
N ASN A 219 -26.47 -46.56 -3.44
CA ASN A 219 -25.10 -46.89 -3.06
C ASN A 219 -24.11 -45.89 -3.69
N GLN A 220 -24.24 -45.60 -4.98
CA GLN A 220 -23.37 -44.69 -5.70
C GLN A 220 -23.54 -43.25 -5.21
N ALA A 221 -24.75 -42.82 -4.87
CA ALA A 221 -25.01 -41.53 -4.26
C ALA A 221 -24.47 -41.43 -2.80
N GLY A 222 -24.41 -42.54 -2.09
CA GLY A 222 -23.83 -42.63 -0.74
C GLY A 222 -22.29 -42.61 -0.75
N GLU A 223 -21.68 -43.14 -1.80
CA GLU A 223 -20.23 -43.24 -1.93
C GLU A 223 -19.60 -42.02 -2.63
N ASN A 224 -20.31 -41.45 -3.62
CA ASN A 224 -19.82 -40.34 -4.41
C ASN A 224 -20.55 -39.03 -4.03
N LEU A 225 -20.09 -38.37 -2.99
CA LEU A 225 -20.55 -37.04 -2.60
C LEU A 225 -19.98 -35.92 -3.52
N ASP A 226 -19.70 -36.18 -4.78
CA ASP A 226 -19.25 -35.20 -5.77
C ASP A 226 -20.26 -34.06 -6.06
N ILE A 227 -21.48 -34.17 -5.56
CA ILE A 227 -22.45 -33.05 -5.51
C ILE A 227 -21.96 -31.93 -4.56
N ALA A 228 -20.98 -32.22 -3.72
CA ALA A 228 -20.42 -31.23 -2.79
C ALA A 228 -19.42 -30.25 -3.41
N GLY A 229 -18.89 -30.49 -4.61
CA GLY A 229 -17.91 -29.62 -5.25
C GLY A 229 -18.38 -28.15 -5.34
N PRO A 230 -19.51 -27.83 -6.00
CA PRO A 230 -20.03 -26.47 -6.08
C PRO A 230 -20.46 -25.88 -4.74
N LEU A 231 -20.80 -26.71 -3.76
CA LEU A 231 -21.09 -26.27 -2.39
C LEU A 231 -19.82 -25.96 -1.61
N LEU A 232 -18.74 -26.73 -1.80
CA LEU A 232 -17.45 -26.51 -1.18
C LEU A 232 -16.78 -25.26 -1.71
N ASP A 233 -16.87 -24.95 -2.99
CA ASP A 233 -16.35 -23.72 -3.59
C ASP A 233 -17.05 -22.46 -3.03
N ARG A 234 -18.34 -22.54 -2.77
CA ARG A 234 -19.11 -21.45 -2.13
C ARG A 234 -18.85 -21.35 -0.62
N LEU A 235 -18.41 -22.43 0.02
CA LEU A 235 -18.01 -22.45 1.40
C LEU A 235 -16.60 -21.88 1.62
N ALA A 236 -15.77 -21.84 0.60
CA ALA A 236 -14.41 -21.30 0.69
C ALA A 236 -14.41 -19.77 0.92
N GLU A 237 -15.28 -19.03 0.20
CA GLU A 237 -15.40 -17.58 0.32
C GLU A 237 -16.87 -17.13 0.43
N PRO A 238 -17.53 -17.35 1.58
CA PRO A 238 -18.94 -17.03 1.76
C PRO A 238 -19.25 -15.53 1.73
N ILE A 239 -18.29 -14.65 2.06
CA ILE A 239 -18.43 -13.20 1.95
C ILE A 239 -17.46 -12.68 0.91
N LYS A 240 -17.99 -12.01 -0.11
CA LYS A 240 -17.19 -11.31 -1.13
C LYS A 240 -16.90 -9.88 -0.73
N VAL A 241 -15.77 -9.37 -1.18
CA VAL A 241 -15.39 -7.96 -1.03
C VAL A 241 -15.60 -7.25 -2.35
N ASN A 242 -16.48 -6.28 -2.36
CA ASN A 242 -16.59 -5.34 -3.45
C ASN A 242 -15.67 -4.14 -3.18
N LYS A 243 -14.59 -4.01 -3.96
CA LYS A 243 -13.64 -2.90 -3.81
C LYS A 243 -14.08 -1.74 -4.68
N ILE A 244 -14.38 -0.63 -4.04
CA ILE A 244 -14.65 0.65 -4.69
C ILE A 244 -13.37 1.49 -4.58
N ASN A 245 -12.78 1.79 -5.72
CA ASN A 245 -11.57 2.60 -5.79
C ASN A 245 -11.94 4.07 -5.94
N VAL A 246 -11.50 4.89 -5.00
CA VAL A 246 -11.67 6.35 -5.03
C VAL A 246 -10.31 7.00 -5.30
N GLY A 247 -10.27 8.03 -6.13
CA GLY A 247 -9.04 8.80 -6.39
C GLY A 247 -8.23 8.37 -7.61
N GLY A 248 -8.78 7.56 -8.51
CA GLY A 248 -8.09 7.11 -9.73
C GLY A 248 -7.52 5.70 -9.62
N SER A 249 -6.89 5.22 -10.68
CA SER A 249 -6.19 3.95 -10.69
C SER A 249 -4.81 4.13 -10.04
N SER A 250 -4.46 3.26 -9.11
CA SER A 250 -3.11 3.21 -8.52
C SER A 250 -2.15 2.56 -9.51
N PRO A 251 -0.95 3.11 -9.72
CA PRO A 251 0.06 2.40 -10.46
C PRO A 251 0.39 1.07 -9.75
N PRO A 252 0.70 0.01 -10.49
CA PRO A 252 1.17 -1.23 -9.90
C PRO A 252 2.31 -0.97 -8.91
N LEU A 253 2.38 -1.74 -7.84
CA LEU A 253 3.42 -1.59 -6.80
C LEU A 253 4.83 -1.63 -7.41
N GLU A 254 5.01 -2.42 -8.46
CA GLU A 254 6.26 -2.53 -9.23
C GLU A 254 6.65 -1.20 -9.87
N ILE A 255 5.72 -0.52 -10.55
CA ILE A 255 5.94 0.80 -11.16
C ILE A 255 6.24 1.85 -10.08
N PHE A 256 5.52 1.81 -8.97
CA PHE A 256 5.80 2.70 -7.84
C PHE A 256 7.20 2.48 -7.28
N ALA A 257 7.62 1.22 -7.10
CA ALA A 257 8.97 0.89 -6.63
C ALA A 257 10.05 1.38 -7.60
N ILE A 258 9.81 1.26 -8.92
CA ILE A 258 10.69 1.82 -9.96
C ILE A 258 10.76 3.34 -9.86
N ALA A 259 9.62 4.02 -9.72
CA ALA A 259 9.58 5.47 -9.55
C ALA A 259 10.34 5.93 -8.31
N VAL A 260 10.20 5.23 -7.20
CA VAL A 260 10.96 5.47 -5.96
C VAL A 260 12.46 5.32 -6.22
N ALA A 261 12.90 4.20 -6.81
CA ALA A 261 14.31 3.96 -7.10
C ALA A 261 14.88 5.01 -8.06
N ALA A 262 14.12 5.39 -9.10
CA ALA A 262 14.50 6.43 -10.06
C ALA A 262 14.63 7.81 -9.40
N THR A 263 13.69 8.16 -8.51
CA THR A 263 13.73 9.43 -7.78
C THR A 263 14.89 9.49 -6.79
N PHE A 264 15.18 8.39 -6.08
CA PHE A 264 16.36 8.29 -5.22
C PHE A 264 17.64 8.49 -6.04
N THR A 265 17.79 7.76 -7.15
CA THR A 265 18.95 7.88 -8.04
C THR A 265 19.10 9.30 -8.54
N LEU A 266 18.02 9.90 -9.04
CA LEU A 266 18.00 11.28 -9.52
C LEU A 266 18.41 12.26 -8.41
N ALA A 267 17.85 12.12 -7.21
CA ALA A 267 18.13 13.00 -6.08
C ALA A 267 19.60 12.91 -5.63
N PHE A 268 20.09 11.69 -5.42
CA PHE A 268 21.48 11.51 -4.97
C PHE A 268 22.49 11.98 -6.01
N VAL A 269 22.32 11.61 -7.27
CA VAL A 269 23.24 12.03 -8.34
C VAL A 269 23.24 13.54 -8.49
N THR A 270 22.07 14.17 -8.60
CA THR A 270 22.00 15.62 -8.86
C THR A 270 22.42 16.44 -7.64
N VAL A 271 21.90 16.13 -6.44
CA VAL A 271 22.19 16.93 -5.25
C VAL A 271 23.66 16.82 -4.85
N LEU A 272 24.23 15.59 -4.80
CA LEU A 272 25.62 15.39 -4.40
C LEU A 272 26.59 15.95 -5.43
N LEU A 273 26.35 15.74 -6.71
CA LEU A 273 27.23 16.24 -7.77
C LEU A 273 27.28 17.78 -7.77
N VAL A 274 26.11 18.42 -7.71
CA VAL A 274 26.03 19.89 -7.78
C VAL A 274 26.55 20.51 -6.49
N ALA A 275 26.17 19.99 -5.35
CA ALA A 275 26.67 20.47 -4.05
C ALA A 275 28.19 20.32 -3.95
N GLY A 276 28.72 19.14 -4.32
CA GLY A 276 30.14 18.86 -4.29
C GLY A 276 30.94 19.69 -5.30
N SER A 277 30.46 19.84 -6.54
CA SER A 277 31.15 20.64 -7.56
C SER A 277 31.23 22.12 -7.19
N LEU A 278 30.17 22.69 -6.61
CA LEU A 278 30.17 24.07 -6.15
C LEU A 278 31.10 24.29 -4.94
N ALA A 279 31.14 23.34 -4.00
CA ALA A 279 32.06 23.39 -2.87
C ALA A 279 33.52 23.25 -3.30
N LEU A 280 33.81 22.39 -4.30
CA LEU A 280 35.15 22.21 -4.84
C LEU A 280 35.71 23.51 -5.44
N GLU A 281 34.92 24.24 -6.21
CA GLU A 281 35.34 25.55 -6.76
C GLU A 281 35.63 26.58 -5.68
N ARG A 282 35.00 26.46 -4.52
CA ARG A 282 35.24 27.33 -3.36
C ARG A 282 36.49 26.90 -2.60
N GLU A 283 36.67 25.58 -2.38
CA GLU A 283 37.84 25.02 -1.71
C GLU A 283 39.15 25.35 -2.48
N GLU A 284 39.11 25.29 -3.81
CA GLU A 284 40.23 25.61 -4.68
C GLU A 284 40.38 27.11 -4.96
N ASN A 285 39.56 27.98 -4.36
CA ASN A 285 39.51 29.42 -4.65
C ASN A 285 39.36 29.75 -6.15
N ALA A 286 38.75 28.84 -6.92
CA ALA A 286 38.48 29.01 -8.31
C ALA A 286 37.32 30.01 -8.57
N PHE A 287 36.33 30.03 -7.69
CA PHE A 287 35.12 30.86 -7.77
C PHE A 287 35.43 32.36 -7.92
N PRO A 288 36.29 33.00 -7.07
CA PRO A 288 36.62 34.42 -7.26
C PRO A 288 37.36 34.70 -8.55
N ARG A 289 38.18 33.75 -9.04
CA ARG A 289 38.88 33.89 -10.34
C ARG A 289 37.93 33.81 -11.53
N LEU A 290 36.96 32.93 -11.51
CA LEU A 290 35.94 32.78 -12.53
C LEU A 290 35.04 34.03 -12.64
N VAL A 291 34.61 34.56 -11.48
CA VAL A 291 33.77 35.77 -11.43
C VAL A 291 34.55 37.03 -11.91
N ARG A 292 35.86 37.14 -11.59
CA ARG A 292 36.72 38.23 -12.12
C ARG A 292 37.02 38.05 -13.60
N GLY A 293 36.93 36.84 -14.15
CA GLY A 293 37.23 36.49 -15.54
C GLY A 293 36.06 36.60 -16.51
N LEU A 294 35.04 37.45 -16.25
CA LEU A 294 33.89 37.73 -17.12
C LEU A 294 32.73 36.68 -17.06
N VAL A 295 32.76 35.70 -16.18
CA VAL A 295 31.62 34.78 -15.99
C VAL A 295 30.68 35.37 -14.95
N SER A 296 29.40 35.61 -15.32
CA SER A 296 28.42 36.09 -14.36
C SER A 296 28.03 34.98 -13.36
N GLU A 297 27.81 35.33 -12.09
CA GLU A 297 27.37 34.38 -11.03
C GLU A 297 26.14 33.51 -11.42
N PRO A 298 25.10 34.06 -12.09
CA PRO A 298 23.98 33.25 -12.52
C PRO A 298 24.33 32.28 -13.67
N ALA A 299 25.30 32.61 -14.52
CA ALA A 299 25.74 31.70 -15.57
C ALA A 299 26.50 30.49 -14.99
N LEU A 300 27.33 30.73 -13.97
CA LEU A 300 28.04 29.66 -13.26
C LEU A 300 27.06 28.74 -12.48
N LEU A 301 26.04 29.32 -11.84
CA LEU A 301 25.00 28.55 -11.17
C LEU A 301 24.19 27.71 -12.18
N ALA A 302 23.81 28.32 -13.34
CA ALA A 302 23.07 27.60 -14.35
C ALA A 302 23.88 26.45 -14.96
N GLU A 303 25.21 26.65 -15.17
CA GLU A 303 26.13 25.60 -15.63
C GLU A 303 26.15 24.40 -14.65
N LYS A 304 26.24 24.64 -13.33
CA LYS A 304 26.25 23.58 -12.34
C LYS A 304 24.90 22.84 -12.28
N ILE A 305 23.79 23.57 -12.34
CA ILE A 305 22.47 22.96 -12.40
C ILE A 305 22.34 22.11 -13.68
N LEU A 306 22.77 22.63 -14.83
CA LEU A 306 22.73 21.89 -16.09
C LEU A 306 23.59 20.62 -16.03
N LEU A 307 24.79 20.69 -15.46
CA LEU A 307 25.66 19.54 -15.24
C LEU A 307 24.95 18.45 -14.41
N GLY A 308 24.30 18.85 -13.30
CA GLY A 308 23.53 17.95 -12.45
C GLY A 308 22.36 17.32 -13.18
N VAL A 309 21.61 18.11 -13.96
CA VAL A 309 20.50 17.63 -14.78
C VAL A 309 20.96 16.62 -15.83
N CYS A 310 22.03 16.91 -16.56
CA CYS A 310 22.57 15.99 -17.57
C CYS A 310 23.04 14.67 -16.95
N ALA A 311 23.77 14.72 -15.85
CA ALA A 311 24.23 13.54 -15.13
C ALA A 311 23.05 12.73 -14.56
N GLY A 312 22.10 13.41 -13.90
CA GLY A 312 20.89 12.79 -13.36
C GLY A 312 20.03 12.14 -14.44
N LEU A 313 19.82 12.83 -15.55
CA LEU A 313 19.09 12.29 -16.71
C LEU A 313 19.75 11.02 -17.23
N LEU A 314 21.07 11.07 -17.49
CA LEU A 314 21.81 9.94 -18.02
C LEU A 314 21.71 8.71 -17.11
N VAL A 315 22.01 8.89 -15.83
CA VAL A 315 22.02 7.77 -14.86
C VAL A 315 20.60 7.23 -14.64
N THR A 316 19.60 8.10 -14.56
CA THR A 316 18.21 7.65 -14.36
C THR A 316 17.67 6.91 -15.59
N LEU A 317 17.98 7.38 -16.82
CA LEU A 317 17.59 6.67 -18.04
C LEU A 317 18.31 5.32 -18.18
N LEU A 318 19.59 5.24 -17.85
CA LEU A 318 20.32 3.96 -17.82
C LEU A 318 19.70 2.99 -16.83
N MET A 319 19.31 3.47 -15.66
CA MET A 319 18.64 2.64 -14.65
C MET A 319 17.27 2.16 -15.14
N LEU A 320 16.44 3.05 -15.70
CA LEU A 320 15.13 2.66 -16.25
C LEU A 320 15.28 1.66 -17.41
N ALA A 321 16.27 1.86 -18.30
CA ALA A 321 16.57 0.91 -19.37
C ALA A 321 17.01 -0.46 -18.84
N GLY A 322 17.76 -0.50 -17.74
CA GLY A 322 18.13 -1.76 -17.08
C GLY A 322 16.93 -2.44 -16.41
N LEU A 323 16.06 -1.68 -15.76
CA LEU A 323 14.85 -2.21 -15.09
C LEU A 323 13.80 -2.73 -16.07
N GLN A 324 13.78 -2.24 -17.29
CA GLN A 324 12.94 -2.77 -18.39
C GLN A 324 13.08 -4.29 -18.60
N ILE A 325 14.24 -4.86 -18.26
CA ILE A 325 14.48 -6.31 -18.39
C ILE A 325 13.56 -7.11 -17.45
N PHE A 326 13.18 -6.51 -16.31
CA PHE A 326 12.40 -7.15 -15.24
C PHE A 326 10.93 -6.74 -15.27
N VAL A 327 10.63 -5.49 -15.61
CA VAL A 327 9.28 -4.92 -15.60
C VAL A 327 9.05 -4.17 -16.93
N PRO A 328 8.01 -4.52 -17.72
CA PRO A 328 7.72 -3.83 -18.96
C PRO A 328 7.26 -2.40 -18.67
N LEU A 329 8.01 -1.42 -19.18
CA LEU A 329 7.70 0.01 -19.07
C LEU A 329 7.05 0.52 -20.36
N GLU A 330 6.14 1.49 -20.25
CA GLU A 330 5.45 2.11 -21.38
C GLU A 330 6.34 3.14 -22.10
N TRP A 331 7.15 2.70 -23.05
CA TRP A 331 8.04 3.58 -23.84
C TRP A 331 7.31 4.64 -24.68
N SER A 332 6.04 4.43 -24.97
CA SER A 332 5.19 5.43 -25.62
C SER A 332 5.14 6.76 -24.84
N ARG A 333 5.40 6.72 -23.54
CA ARG A 333 5.37 7.86 -22.63
C ARG A 333 6.74 8.48 -22.34
N ILE A 334 7.77 8.14 -23.10
CA ILE A 334 9.14 8.62 -22.86
C ILE A 334 9.23 10.15 -22.81
N GLY A 335 8.40 10.87 -23.55
CA GLY A 335 8.33 12.33 -23.50
C GLY A 335 7.94 12.86 -22.11
N LEU A 336 7.02 12.16 -21.42
CA LEU A 336 6.62 12.49 -20.05
C LEU A 336 7.71 12.11 -19.04
N TRP A 337 8.40 10.99 -19.26
CA TRP A 337 9.55 10.60 -18.42
C TRP A 337 10.63 11.67 -18.47
N LEU A 338 10.99 12.11 -19.68
CA LEU A 338 11.99 13.16 -19.89
C LEU A 338 11.56 14.46 -19.20
N ALA A 339 10.30 14.88 -19.32
CA ALA A 339 9.80 16.08 -18.67
C ALA A 339 9.91 15.98 -17.13
N ALA A 340 9.51 14.86 -16.55
CA ALA A 340 9.58 14.61 -15.11
C ALA A 340 11.04 14.56 -14.61
N ILE A 341 11.94 13.85 -15.33
CA ILE A 341 13.36 13.71 -14.97
C ILE A 341 14.08 15.06 -15.10
N LEU A 342 13.85 15.81 -16.19
CA LEU A 342 14.50 17.10 -16.42
C LEU A 342 14.08 18.13 -15.38
N LEU A 343 12.79 18.28 -15.13
CA LEU A 343 12.29 19.26 -14.18
C LEU A 343 12.58 18.84 -12.72
N GLY A 344 12.39 17.57 -12.38
CA GLY A 344 12.74 17.01 -11.09
C GLY A 344 14.25 17.11 -10.82
N GLY A 345 15.07 16.75 -11.80
CA GLY A 345 16.51 16.89 -11.76
C GLY A 345 16.96 18.34 -11.60
N ALA A 346 16.34 19.28 -12.30
CA ALA A 346 16.65 20.71 -12.19
C ALA A 346 16.32 21.25 -10.78
N ALA A 347 15.16 20.90 -10.22
CA ALA A 347 14.77 21.32 -8.88
C ALA A 347 15.69 20.71 -7.80
N LEU A 348 16.05 19.43 -7.93
CA LEU A 348 17.00 18.76 -7.05
C LEU A 348 18.42 19.32 -7.18
N ALA A 349 18.89 19.61 -8.42
CA ALA A 349 20.16 20.25 -8.68
C ALA A 349 20.23 21.66 -8.07
N ALA A 350 19.15 22.44 -8.15
CA ALA A 350 19.05 23.75 -7.51
C ALA A 350 19.11 23.65 -5.97
N ALA A 351 18.44 22.63 -5.39
CA ALA A 351 18.56 22.34 -3.96
C ALA A 351 19.99 21.96 -3.59
N GLY A 352 20.66 21.12 -4.39
CA GLY A 352 22.08 20.82 -4.25
C GLY A 352 22.97 22.04 -4.31
N ALA A 353 22.71 22.98 -5.25
CA ALA A 353 23.44 24.24 -5.34
C ALA A 353 23.24 25.13 -4.10
N ALA A 354 22.03 25.19 -3.57
CA ALA A 354 21.75 25.91 -2.32
C ALA A 354 22.53 25.32 -1.14
N LEU A 355 22.55 23.99 -1.00
CA LEU A 355 23.38 23.30 0.02
C LEU A 355 24.86 23.53 -0.20
N GLY A 356 25.34 23.44 -1.45
CA GLY A 356 26.76 23.70 -1.82
C GLY A 356 27.22 25.11 -1.50
N ALA A 357 26.30 26.08 -1.58
CA ALA A 357 26.60 27.46 -1.22
C ALA A 357 26.76 27.67 0.30
N LEU A 358 26.32 26.77 1.16
CA LEU A 358 26.37 26.93 2.63
C LEU A 358 27.72 26.55 3.25
N ALA A 359 28.46 25.60 2.67
CA ALA A 359 29.72 25.12 3.22
C ALA A 359 30.91 25.35 2.27
N ARG A 360 32.13 25.32 2.82
CA ARG A 360 33.35 25.58 2.05
C ARG A 360 34.11 24.31 1.68
N GLU A 361 33.93 23.25 2.41
CA GLU A 361 34.64 21.98 2.24
C GLU A 361 33.78 20.97 1.50
N VAL A 362 34.28 20.30 0.48
CA VAL A 362 33.58 19.29 -0.32
C VAL A 362 33.03 18.15 0.56
N ARG A 363 33.85 17.71 1.55
CA ARG A 363 33.43 16.62 2.45
C ARG A 363 32.25 17.00 3.34
N ALA A 364 32.30 18.22 3.90
CA ALA A 364 31.21 18.73 4.75
C ALA A 364 29.92 18.93 3.96
N VAL A 365 29.99 19.44 2.72
CA VAL A 365 28.84 19.62 1.83
C VAL A 365 28.24 18.29 1.42
N SER A 366 29.07 17.31 1.06
CA SER A 366 28.58 15.97 0.68
C SER A 366 27.85 15.28 1.83
N LEU A 367 28.36 15.37 3.05
CA LEU A 367 27.70 14.87 4.24
C LEU A 367 26.39 15.62 4.52
N LEU A 368 26.40 16.95 4.43
CA LEU A 368 25.21 17.77 4.63
C LEU A 368 24.12 17.42 3.59
N ALA A 369 24.50 17.32 2.31
CA ALA A 369 23.59 16.95 1.23
C ALA A 369 22.97 15.57 1.46
N PHE A 370 23.78 14.59 1.88
CA PHE A 370 23.29 13.26 2.22
C PHE A 370 22.35 13.28 3.44
N MET A 371 22.73 14.00 4.50
CA MET A 371 21.96 14.12 5.73
C MET A 371 20.61 14.83 5.55
N VAL A 372 20.51 15.73 4.59
CA VAL A 372 19.25 16.40 4.27
C VAL A 372 18.40 15.54 3.34
N THR A 373 19.01 15.01 2.28
CA THR A 373 18.27 14.30 1.23
C THR A 373 17.69 12.98 1.72
N LEU A 374 18.46 12.17 2.45
CA LEU A 374 18.05 10.83 2.86
C LEU A 374 16.86 10.83 3.83
N PRO A 375 16.87 11.58 4.95
CA PRO A 375 15.70 11.62 5.85
C PRO A 375 14.45 12.18 5.17
N ILE A 376 14.57 13.21 4.35
CA ILE A 376 13.42 13.80 3.65
C ILE A 376 12.86 12.80 2.62
N ALA A 377 13.72 12.06 1.91
CA ALA A 377 13.30 11.02 1.00
C ALA A 377 12.50 9.92 1.74
N PHE A 378 12.97 9.44 2.88
CA PHE A 378 12.23 8.48 3.70
C PHE A 378 10.94 9.04 4.27
N LEU A 379 10.95 10.29 4.77
CA LEU A 379 9.72 10.95 5.23
C LEU A 379 8.69 11.11 4.12
N SER A 380 9.15 11.28 2.87
CA SER A 380 8.27 11.37 1.69
C SER A 380 7.53 10.08 1.38
N LEU A 381 8.02 8.93 1.86
CA LEU A 381 7.40 7.62 1.70
C LEU A 381 6.47 7.25 2.86
N VAL A 382 6.38 8.09 3.92
CA VAL A 382 5.49 7.83 5.06
C VAL A 382 4.04 8.05 4.64
N PRO A 383 3.20 7.00 4.65
CA PRO A 383 1.80 7.12 4.24
C PRO A 383 0.99 7.95 5.25
N SER A 384 -0.01 8.71 4.79
CA SER A 384 -0.97 9.36 5.68
C SER A 384 -1.76 8.30 6.47
N GLY A 385 -2.08 8.58 7.74
CA GLY A 385 -2.84 7.64 8.59
C GLY A 385 -2.00 6.55 9.27
N THR A 386 -0.68 6.46 9.00
CA THR A 386 0.24 5.59 9.75
C THR A 386 0.80 6.27 11.00
N VAL A 387 0.72 7.59 11.05
CA VAL A 387 1.17 8.43 12.18
C VAL A 387 0.06 9.40 12.58
N GLY A 388 0.10 9.89 13.81
CA GLY A 388 -0.90 10.84 14.32
C GLY A 388 -1.03 12.09 13.44
N SER A 389 -2.24 12.65 13.32
CA SER A 389 -2.58 13.74 12.40
C SER A 389 -1.69 14.98 12.55
N GLY A 390 -1.33 15.34 13.79
CA GLY A 390 -0.43 16.47 14.07
C GLY A 390 0.98 16.25 13.54
N LEU A 391 1.55 15.05 13.76
CA LEU A 391 2.88 14.70 13.27
C LEU A 391 2.89 14.61 11.74
N TYR A 392 1.83 14.03 11.15
CA TYR A 392 1.71 13.96 9.71
C TYR A 392 1.67 15.34 9.05
N SER A 393 0.99 16.31 9.67
CA SER A 393 0.96 17.70 9.17
C SER A 393 2.36 18.33 9.13
N VAL A 394 3.19 18.07 10.14
CA VAL A 394 4.60 18.52 10.16
C VAL A 394 5.41 17.83 9.05
N ILE A 395 5.29 16.51 8.91
CA ILE A 395 5.96 15.76 7.85
C ILE A 395 5.55 16.31 6.47
N LYS A 396 4.26 16.55 6.25
CA LYS A 396 3.74 17.09 4.98
C LYS A 396 4.39 18.44 4.63
N VAL A 397 4.54 19.33 5.59
CA VAL A 397 5.20 20.63 5.37
C VAL A 397 6.68 20.45 5.05
N VAL A 398 7.41 19.65 5.81
CA VAL A 398 8.85 19.41 5.60
C VAL A 398 9.10 18.80 4.21
N VAL A 399 8.31 17.80 3.85
CA VAL A 399 8.42 17.10 2.56
C VAL A 399 8.02 17.98 1.38
N ALA A 400 7.04 18.88 1.55
CA ALA A 400 6.64 19.83 0.52
C ALA A 400 7.72 20.89 0.21
N LEU A 401 8.57 21.19 1.18
CA LEU A 401 9.67 22.14 0.99
C LEU A 401 10.85 21.56 0.17
N PHE A 402 10.93 20.26 0.01
CA PHE A 402 12.04 19.62 -0.72
C PHE A 402 11.54 18.92 -2.00
N PRO A 403 12.30 18.97 -3.11
CA PRO A 403 11.80 18.52 -4.42
C PRO A 403 11.69 17.00 -4.59
N PHE A 404 11.95 16.18 -3.56
CA PHE A 404 11.90 14.72 -3.67
C PHE A 404 10.48 14.20 -3.90
N LYS A 405 9.51 14.60 -3.06
CA LYS A 405 8.13 14.11 -3.17
C LYS A 405 7.45 14.53 -4.48
N PRO A 406 7.47 15.80 -4.89
CA PRO A 406 6.90 16.18 -6.18
C PRO A 406 7.63 15.54 -7.37
N ALA A 407 8.95 15.24 -7.27
CA ALA A 407 9.66 14.49 -8.30
C ALA A 407 9.20 13.02 -8.36
N LEU A 408 8.96 12.39 -7.21
CA LEU A 408 8.40 11.04 -7.11
C LEU A 408 7.00 10.97 -7.73
N GLU A 409 6.11 11.90 -7.38
CA GLU A 409 4.76 11.98 -7.91
C GLU A 409 4.76 12.23 -9.43
N ALA A 410 5.63 13.11 -9.92
CA ALA A 410 5.81 13.38 -11.36
C ALA A 410 6.32 12.13 -12.09
N LEU A 411 7.33 11.43 -11.56
CA LEU A 411 7.87 10.20 -12.13
C LEU A 411 6.84 9.06 -12.12
N THR A 412 6.12 8.90 -11.03
CA THR A 412 5.06 7.89 -10.92
C THR A 412 3.97 8.13 -11.96
N GLY A 413 3.48 9.37 -12.10
CA GLY A 413 2.48 9.73 -13.12
C GLY A 413 3.02 9.69 -14.56
N ALA A 414 4.33 9.83 -14.75
CA ALA A 414 4.95 9.70 -16.07
C ALA A 414 5.11 8.24 -16.50
N LEU A 415 5.48 7.36 -15.58
CA LEU A 415 5.75 5.93 -15.85
C LEU A 415 4.49 5.12 -16.13
N ASP A 416 3.34 5.50 -15.55
CA ASP A 416 2.09 4.77 -15.69
C ASP A 416 0.93 5.71 -16.07
N SER A 417 0.07 5.26 -16.99
CA SER A 417 -1.15 5.96 -17.40
C SER A 417 -2.18 6.06 -16.26
N ALA A 418 -2.15 5.11 -15.36
CA ALA A 418 -2.97 5.06 -14.16
C ALA A 418 -2.44 5.92 -12.99
N GLY A 419 -1.26 6.52 -13.15
CA GLY A 419 -0.61 7.33 -12.12
C GLY A 419 -1.29 8.70 -11.89
N PRO A 420 -0.85 9.44 -10.85
CA PRO A 420 -1.38 10.75 -10.52
C PRO A 420 -1.20 11.77 -11.65
N SER A 421 -2.04 12.80 -11.65
CA SER A 421 -1.93 13.88 -12.65
C SER A 421 -0.59 14.60 -12.57
N LEU A 422 0.07 14.80 -13.72
CA LEU A 422 1.41 15.42 -13.78
C LEU A 422 1.41 16.92 -13.49
N GLY A 423 0.29 17.62 -13.71
CA GLY A 423 0.26 19.09 -13.67
C GLY A 423 0.66 19.69 -12.31
N GLY A 424 0.09 19.19 -11.23
CA GLY A 424 0.37 19.66 -9.87
C GLY A 424 1.85 19.48 -9.47
N PRO A 425 2.41 18.27 -9.57
CA PRO A 425 3.82 18.02 -9.27
C PRO A 425 4.80 18.84 -10.10
N LEU A 426 4.56 19.01 -11.40
CA LEU A 426 5.43 19.81 -12.26
C LEU A 426 5.42 21.31 -11.91
N ILE A 427 4.24 21.88 -11.57
CA ILE A 427 4.14 23.25 -11.07
C ILE A 427 4.90 23.39 -9.75
N HIS A 428 4.75 22.46 -8.83
CA HIS A 428 5.44 22.46 -7.55
C HIS A 428 6.97 22.40 -7.73
N LEU A 429 7.47 21.51 -8.61
CA LEU A 429 8.89 21.44 -8.96
C LEU A 429 9.42 22.73 -9.54
N THR A 430 8.64 23.41 -10.39
CA THR A 430 9.02 24.70 -10.97
C THR A 430 9.15 25.79 -9.89
N ILE A 431 8.24 25.83 -8.94
CA ILE A 431 8.30 26.77 -7.81
C ILE A 431 9.55 26.50 -6.97
N LEU A 432 9.83 25.24 -6.64
CA LEU A 432 11.00 24.84 -5.87
C LEU A 432 12.33 25.12 -6.61
N LEU A 433 12.38 24.89 -7.93
CA LEU A 433 13.52 25.23 -8.77
C LEU A 433 13.86 26.72 -8.67
N ILE A 434 12.85 27.59 -8.81
CA ILE A 434 13.03 29.04 -8.72
C ILE A 434 13.47 29.44 -7.29
N ALA A 435 12.80 28.90 -6.27
CA ALA A 435 13.11 29.20 -4.86
C ALA A 435 14.54 28.82 -4.49
N TYR A 436 14.98 27.59 -4.80
CA TYR A 436 16.32 27.12 -4.48
C TYR A 436 17.39 27.79 -5.33
N SER A 437 17.13 28.10 -6.59
CA SER A 437 18.04 28.89 -7.43
C SER A 437 18.25 30.31 -6.87
N LEU A 438 17.17 30.91 -6.36
CA LEU A 438 17.27 32.23 -5.71
C LEU A 438 18.06 32.17 -4.39
N ILE A 439 17.80 31.13 -3.55
CA ILE A 439 18.53 30.91 -2.31
C ILE A 439 20.03 30.71 -2.60
N ALA A 440 20.36 29.84 -3.57
CA ALA A 440 21.74 29.61 -3.98
C ALA A 440 22.42 30.90 -4.44
N ARG A 441 21.75 31.72 -5.27
CA ARG A 441 22.24 33.01 -5.75
C ARG A 441 22.50 34.00 -4.61
N LEU A 442 21.54 34.12 -3.67
CA LEU A 442 21.68 35.01 -2.53
C LEU A 442 22.82 34.58 -1.58
N ALA A 443 22.98 33.26 -1.39
CA ALA A 443 24.07 32.70 -0.60
C ALA A 443 25.43 32.99 -1.26
N LEU A 444 25.55 32.84 -2.58
CA LEU A 444 26.79 33.12 -3.32
C LEU A 444 27.18 34.60 -3.28
N ARG A 445 26.22 35.54 -3.42
CA ARG A 445 26.48 36.98 -3.33
C ARG A 445 27.10 37.42 -2.00
N ARG A 446 26.76 36.79 -0.89
CA ARG A 446 27.36 37.10 0.42
C ARG A 446 28.86 36.76 0.49
N PHE A 447 29.37 35.96 -0.44
CA PHE A 447 30.78 35.56 -0.50
C PHE A 447 31.59 36.29 -1.56
N THR A 448 30.94 36.99 -2.50
CA THR A 448 31.61 37.86 -3.48
C THR A 448 31.77 39.29 -2.96
N ALA A 449 31.07 39.65 -1.87
CA ALA A 449 31.11 40.98 -1.27
C ALA A 449 32.27 41.16 -0.20
N VAL A 450 33.11 40.15 -0.05
CA VAL A 450 34.36 40.17 0.75
C VAL A 450 35.55 40.05 -0.17
#